data_7ed4f3f929840c5ac8eb5333233db0a0
#
_entry.id   7ed4f3f929840c5ac8eb5333233db0a0
#
_cell.length_a   1.000
_cell.length_b   1.000
_cell.length_c   1.000
_cell.angle_alpha   90.00
_cell.angle_beta   90.00
_cell.angle_gamma   90.00
#
_symmetry.space_group_name_H-M   'P 1'
#
loop_
_entity.id
_entity.type
_entity.pdbx_description
1 polymer ?
#
loop_
_entity_poly.entity_id
_entity_poly.type
_entity_poly.pdbx_seq_one_letter_code
_entity_poly.pdbx_strand_id
1 'polypeptide(L)' 'MTSINVSDIKEHANVIAACGTKIGDVDHVQGQEIKLTKHGDGKHHLIPSSWVSDIRDGQIYLSKDSVEVTDKWTEVE' A
#
# COMPACT_ATOMS: atom_id res chain seq x y z
N MET A 1 -10.79 -18.05 6.53
CA MET A 1 -10.45 -16.74 5.96
C MET A 1 -9.27 -16.13 6.69
N THR A 2 -8.31 -15.66 5.95
CA THR A 2 -7.10 -15.10 6.55
C THR A 2 -7.23 -13.59 6.69
N SER A 3 -7.05 -13.09 7.89
CA SER A 3 -7.00 -11.65 8.14
C SER A 3 -5.58 -11.16 7.98
N ILE A 4 -5.42 -10.06 7.27
CA ILE A 4 -4.13 -9.40 7.19
C ILE A 4 -3.95 -8.57 8.45
N ASN A 5 -2.86 -8.82 9.15
CA ASN A 5 -2.53 -8.09 10.36
C ASN A 5 -1.66 -6.89 9.98
N VAL A 6 -2.14 -5.67 10.24
CA VAL A 6 -1.38 -4.47 9.90
C VAL A 6 -0.03 -4.42 10.58
N SER A 7 0.15 -5.12 11.70
CA SER A 7 1.45 -5.17 12.37
C SER A 7 2.49 -5.96 11.57
N ASP A 8 2.07 -6.72 10.56
CA ASP A 8 2.98 -7.44 9.66
C ASP A 8 3.50 -6.52 8.56
N ILE A 9 2.92 -5.34 8.39
CA ILE A 9 3.33 -4.38 7.38
C ILE A 9 4.52 -3.60 7.94
N LYS A 10 5.64 -3.68 7.25
CA LYS A 10 6.88 -3.04 7.70
C LYS A 10 7.12 -1.76 6.94
N GLU A 11 7.80 -0.80 7.59
CA GLU A 11 8.25 0.40 6.93
C GLU A 11 9.19 0.04 5.78
N HIS A 12 9.09 0.80 4.70
CA HIS A 12 9.88 0.62 3.48
C HIS A 12 9.55 -0.65 2.70
N ALA A 13 8.48 -1.36 3.05
CA ALA A 13 8.03 -2.50 2.26
C ALA A 13 7.56 -2.04 0.89
N ASN A 14 7.83 -2.83 -0.14
CA ASN A 14 7.35 -2.52 -1.48
C ASN A 14 5.85 -2.80 -1.56
N VAL A 15 5.11 -1.90 -2.19
CA VAL A 15 3.68 -2.09 -2.41
C VAL A 15 3.46 -2.42 -3.87
N ILE A 16 2.92 -3.61 -4.13
CA ILE A 16 2.76 -4.15 -5.47
C ILE A 16 1.26 -4.28 -5.77
N ALA A 17 0.83 -3.73 -6.89
CA ALA A 17 -0.56 -3.86 -7.31
C ALA A 17 -0.84 -5.28 -7.81
N ALA A 18 -2.13 -5.60 -7.96
CA ALA A 18 -2.54 -6.92 -8.43
C ALA A 18 -1.98 -7.27 -9.80
N CYS A 19 -1.74 -6.26 -10.63
CA CYS A 19 -1.16 -6.46 -11.96
C CYS A 19 0.37 -6.65 -11.93
N GLY A 20 0.99 -6.57 -10.75
CA GLY A 20 2.44 -6.74 -10.61
C GLY A 20 3.23 -5.44 -10.67
N THR A 21 2.55 -4.30 -10.82
CA THR A 21 3.21 -3.00 -10.90
C THR A 21 3.48 -2.48 -9.49
N LYS A 22 4.71 -2.02 -9.26
CA LYS A 22 5.05 -1.41 -7.97
C LYS A 22 4.38 -0.04 -7.88
N ILE A 23 3.62 0.17 -6.80
CA ILE A 23 2.91 1.43 -6.55
C ILE A 23 3.81 2.40 -5.78
N GLY A 24 4.53 1.88 -4.80
CA GLY A 24 5.38 2.73 -3.96
C GLY A 24 5.92 1.93 -2.79
N ASP A 25 6.43 2.64 -1.79
CA ASP A 25 6.96 2.04 -0.57
C ASP A 25 6.16 2.52 0.63
N VAL A 26 6.08 1.69 1.65
CA VAL A 26 5.38 2.06 2.88
C VAL A 26 6.23 3.08 3.65
N ASP A 27 5.63 4.21 3.99
CA ASP A 27 6.24 5.16 4.92
C ASP A 27 5.96 4.71 6.35
N HIS A 28 4.68 4.54 6.67
CA HIS A 28 4.28 3.92 7.94
C HIS A 28 2.80 3.56 7.88
N VAL A 29 2.33 2.86 8.90
CA VAL A 29 0.92 2.47 9.00
C VAL A 29 0.26 3.36 10.05
N GLN A 30 -0.90 3.92 9.71
CA GLN A 30 -1.70 4.75 10.60
C GLN A 30 -3.06 4.08 10.81
N GLY A 31 -3.27 3.48 11.98
CA GLY A 31 -4.52 2.78 12.24
C GLY A 31 -4.74 1.67 11.22
N GLN A 32 -5.79 1.80 10.42
CA GLN A 32 -6.09 0.82 9.38
C GLN A 32 -5.75 1.34 7.99
N GLU A 33 -4.91 2.36 7.92
CA GLU A 33 -4.48 2.91 6.65
C GLU A 33 -2.97 2.82 6.52
N ILE A 34 -2.50 2.67 5.29
CA ILE A 34 -1.08 2.56 4.99
C ILE A 34 -0.69 3.85 4.27
N LYS A 35 0.25 4.59 4.88
CA LYS A 35 0.79 5.79 4.27
C LYS A 35 1.98 5.43 3.43
N LEU A 36 1.95 5.80 2.17
CA LEU A 36 3.04 5.54 1.23
C LEU A 36 4.02 6.71 1.26
N THR A 37 5.27 6.43 0.92
CA THR A 37 6.29 7.47 0.79
C THR A 37 5.92 8.41 -0.35
N LYS A 38 6.54 9.59 -0.36
CA LYS A 38 6.28 10.56 -1.42
C LYS A 38 6.59 9.95 -2.79
N HIS A 39 5.67 10.14 -3.69
CA HIS A 39 5.81 9.70 -5.06
C HIS A 39 6.41 10.83 -5.91
N GLY A 40 6.50 10.64 -7.22
CA GLY A 40 7.07 11.63 -8.12
C GLY A 40 6.39 13.00 -8.09
N ASP A 41 5.15 13.04 -7.61
CA ASP A 41 4.41 14.30 -7.48
C ASP A 41 4.70 15.03 -6.15
N GLY A 42 5.55 14.45 -5.30
CA GLY A 42 5.90 15.03 -4.02
C GLY A 42 4.87 14.88 -2.92
N LYS A 43 3.88 14.05 -3.13
CA LYS A 43 2.78 13.84 -2.17
C LYS A 43 2.78 12.43 -1.64
N HIS A 44 2.40 12.29 -0.37
CA HIS A 44 2.12 10.99 0.21
C HIS A 44 0.73 10.53 -0.20
N HIS A 45 0.52 9.23 -0.20
CA HIS A 45 -0.78 8.65 -0.51
C HIS A 45 -1.16 7.65 0.57
N LEU A 46 -2.45 7.57 0.87
CA LEU A 46 -2.97 6.61 1.84
C LEU A 46 -3.81 5.57 1.10
N ILE A 47 -3.61 4.32 1.49
CA ILE A 47 -4.47 3.23 1.01
C ILE A 47 -5.03 2.49 2.21
N PRO A 48 -6.29 2.00 2.14
CA PRO A 48 -6.83 1.19 3.22
C PRO A 48 -6.12 -0.14 3.33
N SER A 49 -5.90 -0.62 4.55
CA SER A 49 -5.30 -1.94 4.74
C SER A 49 -6.17 -3.05 4.15
N SER A 50 -7.47 -2.79 3.98
CA SER A 50 -8.38 -3.76 3.38
C SER A 50 -8.06 -4.07 1.92
N TRP A 51 -7.27 -3.23 1.26
CA TRP A 51 -6.84 -3.50 -0.12
C TRP A 51 -5.71 -4.52 -0.18
N VAL A 52 -5.06 -4.80 0.94
CA VAL A 52 -3.94 -5.76 0.98
C VAL A 52 -4.49 -7.17 0.87
N SER A 53 -4.02 -7.93 -0.11
CA SER A 53 -4.42 -9.31 -0.28
C SER A 53 -3.40 -10.28 0.32
N ASP A 54 -2.12 -9.88 0.36
CA ASP A 54 -1.08 -10.75 0.89
C ASP A 54 0.14 -9.93 1.29
N ILE A 55 0.93 -10.47 2.18
CA ILE A 55 2.22 -9.90 2.59
C ILE A 55 3.24 -11.02 2.54
N ARG A 56 4.27 -10.88 1.70
CA ARG A 56 5.31 -11.90 1.53
C ARG A 56 6.65 -11.23 1.32
N ASP A 57 7.67 -11.77 1.98
CA ASP A 57 9.06 -11.36 1.78
C ASP A 57 9.28 -9.85 1.93
N GLY A 58 8.55 -9.24 2.88
CA GLY A 58 8.63 -7.81 3.09
C GLY A 58 7.96 -6.99 2.00
N GLN A 59 7.13 -7.62 1.16
CA GLN A 59 6.37 -6.94 0.12
C GLN A 59 4.88 -7.07 0.39
N ILE A 60 4.16 -6.04 0.01
CA ILE A 60 2.71 -5.98 0.18
C ILE A 60 2.05 -6.11 -1.18
N TYR A 61 1.14 -7.06 -1.30
CA TYR A 61 0.41 -7.29 -2.55
C TYR A 61 -1.02 -6.86 -2.37
N LEU A 62 -1.49 -6.01 -3.29
CA LEU A 62 -2.85 -5.47 -3.24
C LEU A 62 -3.78 -6.30 -4.10
N SER A 63 -5.07 -6.25 -3.79
CA SER A 63 -6.10 -6.92 -4.59
C SER A 63 -6.56 -6.09 -5.78
N LYS A 64 -6.12 -4.83 -5.87
CA LYS A 64 -6.49 -3.91 -6.94
C LYS A 64 -5.30 -3.65 -7.84
N ASP A 65 -5.55 -3.40 -9.13
CA ASP A 65 -4.47 -3.09 -10.05
C ASP A 65 -3.99 -1.64 -9.87
N SER A 66 -2.88 -1.30 -10.54
CA SER A 66 -2.26 0.01 -10.34
C SER A 66 -3.17 1.16 -10.77
N VAL A 67 -3.95 0.97 -11.83
CA VAL A 67 -4.85 2.02 -12.30
C VAL A 67 -5.92 2.30 -11.27
N GLU A 68 -6.51 1.24 -10.70
CA GLU A 68 -7.56 1.40 -9.71
C GLU A 68 -7.00 2.01 -8.42
N VAL A 69 -5.82 1.59 -8.00
CA VAL A 69 -5.18 2.14 -6.80
C VAL A 69 -4.93 3.64 -6.96
N THR A 70 -4.31 4.04 -8.06
CA THR A 70 -3.97 5.47 -8.26
C THR A 70 -5.20 6.32 -8.49
N ASP A 71 -6.31 5.72 -8.91
CA ASP A 71 -7.56 6.42 -9.07
C ASP A 71 -8.28 6.67 -7.75
N LYS A 72 -8.10 5.75 -6.79
CA LYS A 72 -8.90 5.75 -5.57
C LYS A 72 -8.13 6.06 -4.29
N TRP A 73 -6.82 6.09 -4.33
CA TRP A 73 -6.06 6.37 -3.13
C TRP A 73 -6.23 7.83 -2.69
N THR A 74 -5.93 8.10 -1.40
CA THR A 74 -6.07 9.44 -0.85
C THR A 74 -4.72 10.13 -0.86
N GLU A 75 -4.66 11.34 -1.42
CA GLU A 75 -3.45 12.14 -1.41
C GLU A 75 -3.35 12.93 -0.12
N VAL A 76 -2.16 12.97 0.47
CA VAL A 76 -1.84 13.83 1.62
C VAL A 76 -0.51 14.50 1.38
N GLU A 77 -0.43 15.75 1.80
CA GLU A 77 0.78 16.52 1.65
C GLU A 77 1.71 16.35 2.83
#